data_d2fcae2f5280b5bdbe57bb82f9a86455
#
_entry.id   d2fcae2f5280b5bdbe57bb82f9a86455
#
_cell.length_a   1.000
_cell.length_b   1.000
_cell.length_c   1.000
_cell.angle_alpha   90.00
_cell.angle_beta   90.00
_cell.angle_gamma   90.00
#
_symmetry.space_group_name_H-M   'P 1'
#
loop_
_entity.id
_entity.type
_entity.pdbx_description
1 polymer ?
#
loop_
_entity_poly.entity_id
_entity_poly.type
_entity_poly.pdbx_seq_one_letter_code
_entity_poly.pdbx_strand_id
1 'polypeptide(L)'
;AAIVAIRGISQQFDPTITTARIDSTLGNAAYMAIYMLFHIFFAFWLFVESKGILKKCIYGLLVILFTYVMFETGTRGTLVGLGVGVVVMSAYIGLFGAQFKQYRKFAIGGFVLVAVAIAAFIIGRDSEFVQSNNNLSRYANISIGDLEIRGIIWGMAWEGVKERPLLGYGQSNFNYVFNENYDPRLYAQEQWFDRTHNIFMDWLIAGGFLGLIAYLSIFGWCVWYLLIRPIIRKNDESFS
;
A
#
# COMPACT_ATOMS: atom_id res chain seq x y z
N ALA A 1 -9.34 4.46 -14.57
CA ALA A 1 -8.03 4.75 -13.98
C ALA A 1 -7.24 5.80 -14.78
N ALA A 2 -7.06 5.62 -16.10
CA ALA A 2 -6.28 6.56 -16.92
C ALA A 2 -6.82 8.01 -16.84
N ILE A 3 -8.13 8.21 -16.94
CA ILE A 3 -8.75 9.54 -16.81
C ILE A 3 -8.46 10.16 -15.43
N VAL A 4 -8.59 9.38 -14.38
CA VAL A 4 -8.29 9.83 -13.00
C VAL A 4 -6.81 10.17 -12.84
N ALA A 5 -5.90 9.39 -13.45
CA ALA A 5 -4.47 9.66 -13.45
C ALA A 5 -4.12 10.97 -14.20
N ILE A 6 -4.69 11.16 -15.41
CA ILE A 6 -4.49 12.37 -16.22
C ILE A 6 -5.03 13.61 -15.46
N ARG A 7 -6.21 13.48 -14.82
CA ARG A 7 -6.75 14.55 -13.99
C ARG A 7 -5.84 14.90 -12.82
N GLY A 8 -5.23 13.88 -12.18
CA GLY A 8 -4.23 14.11 -11.13
C GLY A 8 -3.01 14.87 -11.63
N ILE A 9 -2.50 14.53 -12.83
CA ILE A 9 -1.39 15.28 -13.44
C ILE A 9 -1.82 16.73 -13.74
N SER A 10 -3.01 16.94 -14.32
CA SER A 10 -3.50 18.28 -14.62
C SER A 10 -3.60 19.18 -13.38
N GLN A 11 -3.82 18.57 -12.22
CA GLN A 11 -3.88 19.25 -10.92
C GLN A 11 -2.55 19.94 -10.55
N GLN A 12 -1.40 19.39 -10.97
CA GLN A 12 -0.09 19.99 -10.72
C GLN A 12 0.13 21.32 -11.47
N PHE A 13 -0.59 21.52 -12.56
CA PHE A 13 -0.49 22.71 -13.40
C PHE A 13 -1.61 23.74 -13.14
N ASP A 14 -2.51 23.46 -12.18
CA ASP A 14 -3.59 24.35 -11.83
C ASP A 14 -3.14 25.27 -10.69
N PRO A 15 -2.96 26.58 -10.94
CA PRO A 15 -2.48 27.53 -9.94
C PRO A 15 -3.48 27.78 -8.80
N THR A 16 -4.72 27.35 -8.96
CA THR A 16 -5.76 27.48 -7.94
C THR A 16 -5.70 26.38 -6.87
N ILE A 17 -4.97 25.31 -7.16
CA ILE A 17 -4.83 24.15 -6.28
C ILE A 17 -3.56 24.29 -5.45
N THR A 18 -3.73 24.54 -4.17
CA THR A 18 -2.63 24.77 -3.21
C THR A 18 -2.08 23.47 -2.59
N THR A 19 -2.70 22.32 -2.88
CA THR A 19 -2.26 21.04 -2.33
C THR A 19 -0.96 20.58 -2.98
N ALA A 20 0.08 20.34 -2.18
CA ALA A 20 1.37 19.84 -2.63
C ALA A 20 1.35 18.37 -3.10
N ARG A 21 0.19 17.71 -3.04
CA ARG A 21 0.04 16.26 -3.31
C ARG A 21 -1.14 16.01 -4.25
N ILE A 22 -0.94 15.12 -5.21
CA ILE A 22 -1.99 14.71 -6.16
C ILE A 22 -3.03 13.83 -5.44
N ASP A 23 -4.30 14.23 -5.48
CA ASP A 23 -5.45 13.46 -5.01
C ASP A 23 -6.52 13.25 -6.08
N SER A 24 -6.46 14.01 -7.18
CA SER A 24 -7.38 13.98 -8.33
C SER A 24 -8.85 14.13 -7.89
N THR A 25 -9.72 13.28 -8.39
CA THR A 25 -11.15 13.24 -8.05
C THR A 25 -11.45 12.41 -6.80
N LEU A 26 -10.45 11.82 -6.17
CA LEU A 26 -10.62 10.98 -4.98
C LEU A 26 -10.57 11.77 -3.67
N GLY A 27 -10.14 13.05 -3.74
CA GLY A 27 -10.12 13.97 -2.59
C GLY A 27 -9.14 13.58 -1.47
N ASN A 28 -8.30 12.56 -1.69
CA ASN A 28 -7.27 12.13 -0.74
C ASN A 28 -6.11 11.46 -1.47
N ALA A 29 -4.88 11.97 -1.27
CA ALA A 29 -3.68 11.48 -1.93
C ALA A 29 -3.35 10.01 -1.57
N ALA A 30 -3.68 9.54 -0.36
CA ALA A 30 -3.47 8.13 0.00
C ALA A 30 -4.44 7.21 -0.74
N TYR A 31 -5.69 7.62 -0.93
CA TYR A 31 -6.66 6.86 -1.74
C TYR A 31 -6.25 6.82 -3.20
N MET A 32 -5.78 7.96 -3.73
CA MET A 32 -5.24 8.02 -5.09
C MET A 32 -4.04 7.08 -5.27
N ALA A 33 -3.13 7.06 -4.32
CA ALA A 33 -1.97 6.19 -4.32
C ALA A 33 -2.35 4.70 -4.35
N ILE A 34 -3.27 4.28 -3.47
CA ILE A 34 -3.74 2.89 -3.40
C ILE A 34 -4.47 2.52 -4.70
N TYR A 35 -5.31 3.40 -5.23
CA TYR A 35 -6.01 3.19 -6.48
C TYR A 35 -5.03 2.98 -7.64
N MET A 36 -3.98 3.80 -7.75
CA MET A 36 -2.94 3.62 -8.75
C MET A 36 -2.13 2.33 -8.54
N LEU A 37 -1.83 1.97 -7.28
CA LEU A 37 -1.09 0.74 -6.96
C LEU A 37 -1.79 -0.50 -7.53
N PHE A 38 -3.10 -0.66 -7.30
CA PHE A 38 -3.85 -1.78 -7.88
C PHE A 38 -3.83 -1.76 -9.42
N HIS A 39 -3.96 -0.58 -10.02
CA HIS A 39 -3.97 -0.45 -11.48
C HIS A 39 -2.60 -0.67 -12.13
N ILE A 40 -1.50 -0.45 -11.40
CA ILE A 40 -0.15 -0.85 -11.84
C ILE A 40 -0.11 -2.37 -12.06
N PHE A 41 -0.56 -3.17 -11.07
CA PHE A 41 -0.56 -4.63 -11.19
C PHE A 41 -1.52 -5.13 -12.27
N PHE A 42 -2.71 -4.55 -12.39
CA PHE A 42 -3.66 -4.91 -13.46
C PHE A 42 -3.11 -4.56 -14.85
N ALA A 43 -2.55 -3.37 -15.04
CA ALA A 43 -1.95 -2.97 -16.32
C ALA A 43 -0.73 -3.83 -16.66
N PHE A 44 0.10 -4.18 -15.67
CA PHE A 44 1.23 -5.08 -15.87
C PHE A 44 0.78 -6.49 -16.25
N TRP A 45 -0.24 -7.03 -15.60
CA TRP A 45 -0.82 -8.32 -15.99
C TRP A 45 -1.34 -8.30 -17.43
N LEU A 46 -2.10 -7.27 -17.81
CA LEU A 46 -2.58 -7.10 -19.18
C LEU A 46 -1.44 -6.92 -20.19
N PHE A 47 -0.36 -6.23 -19.82
CA PHE A 47 0.85 -6.10 -20.63
C PHE A 47 1.46 -7.48 -20.93
N VAL A 48 1.60 -8.32 -19.93
CA VAL A 48 2.19 -9.67 -20.07
C VAL A 48 1.30 -10.58 -20.92
N GLU A 49 -0.01 -10.58 -20.67
CA GLU A 49 -0.97 -11.44 -21.41
C GLU A 49 -1.25 -10.98 -22.85
N SER A 50 -0.95 -9.75 -23.19
CA SER A 50 -1.23 -9.21 -24.54
C SER A 50 -0.33 -9.79 -25.60
N LYS A 51 -0.93 -10.20 -26.74
CA LYS A 51 -0.19 -10.78 -27.88
C LYS A 51 0.27 -9.73 -28.90
N GLY A 52 -0.42 -8.57 -29.03
CA GLY A 52 -0.13 -7.55 -30.02
C GLY A 52 0.79 -6.45 -29.49
N ILE A 53 1.72 -5.94 -30.30
CA ILE A 53 2.65 -4.88 -29.91
C ILE A 53 1.94 -3.60 -29.48
N LEU A 54 0.86 -3.21 -30.17
CA LEU A 54 0.09 -2.01 -29.84
C LEU A 54 -0.51 -2.11 -28.42
N LYS A 55 -1.12 -3.25 -28.07
CA LYS A 55 -1.67 -3.48 -26.72
C LYS A 55 -0.56 -3.45 -25.66
N LYS A 56 0.59 -4.06 -25.94
CA LYS A 56 1.76 -4.01 -25.03
C LYS A 56 2.24 -2.58 -24.83
N CYS A 57 2.35 -1.79 -25.89
CA CYS A 57 2.73 -0.38 -25.75
C CYS A 57 1.72 0.39 -24.89
N ILE A 58 0.41 0.23 -25.13
CA ILE A 58 -0.63 0.90 -24.36
C ILE A 58 -0.53 0.52 -22.87
N TYR A 59 -0.50 -0.78 -22.55
CA TYR A 59 -0.45 -1.21 -21.15
C TYR A 59 0.88 -0.87 -20.47
N GLY A 60 1.99 -0.90 -21.20
CA GLY A 60 3.28 -0.43 -20.70
C GLY A 60 3.27 1.07 -20.36
N LEU A 61 2.69 1.90 -21.22
CA LEU A 61 2.50 3.32 -20.96
C LEU A 61 1.58 3.56 -19.75
N LEU A 62 0.54 2.75 -19.58
CA LEU A 62 -0.33 2.83 -18.39
C LEU A 62 0.39 2.45 -17.09
N VAL A 63 1.27 1.45 -17.13
CA VAL A 63 2.11 1.12 -15.96
C VAL A 63 2.98 2.30 -15.58
N ILE A 64 3.65 2.93 -16.56
CA ILE A 64 4.49 4.11 -16.32
C ILE A 64 3.66 5.27 -15.78
N LEU A 65 2.53 5.57 -16.41
CA LEU A 65 1.62 6.64 -16.00
C LEU A 65 1.14 6.45 -14.54
N PHE A 66 0.64 5.26 -14.20
CA PHE A 66 0.12 4.98 -12.86
C PHE A 66 1.22 4.99 -11.81
N THR A 67 2.43 4.50 -12.14
CA THR A 67 3.60 4.55 -11.25
C THR A 67 4.04 5.99 -11.00
N TYR A 68 4.08 6.83 -12.03
CA TYR A 68 4.39 8.25 -11.91
C TYR A 68 3.38 8.96 -10.99
N VAL A 69 2.09 8.79 -11.26
CA VAL A 69 1.03 9.43 -10.45
C VAL A 69 1.04 8.92 -9.02
N MET A 70 1.24 7.61 -8.79
CA MET A 70 1.39 7.06 -7.44
C MET A 70 2.56 7.71 -6.69
N PHE A 71 3.70 7.88 -7.37
CA PHE A 71 4.88 8.55 -6.78
C PHE A 71 4.56 10.00 -6.42
N GLU A 72 3.89 10.76 -7.30
CA GLU A 72 3.52 12.16 -7.08
C GLU A 72 2.50 12.37 -5.94
N THR A 73 1.80 11.32 -5.50
CA THR A 73 0.96 11.40 -4.29
C THR A 73 1.77 11.58 -3.02
N GLY A 74 3.07 11.32 -3.01
CA GLY A 74 3.94 11.36 -1.83
C GLY A 74 3.54 10.39 -0.71
N THR A 75 2.83 9.29 -1.02
CA THR A 75 2.33 8.33 -0.03
C THR A 75 3.34 7.20 0.19
N ARG A 76 4.05 7.25 1.31
CA ARG A 76 5.14 6.30 1.67
C ARG A 76 4.68 4.83 1.66
N GLY A 77 3.50 4.57 2.25
CA GLY A 77 3.00 3.21 2.40
C GLY A 77 2.74 2.48 1.08
N THR A 78 2.30 3.18 0.03
CA THR A 78 2.04 2.58 -1.29
C THR A 78 3.32 2.27 -2.06
N LEU A 79 4.38 3.06 -1.88
CA LEU A 79 5.69 2.77 -2.47
C LEU A 79 6.28 1.48 -1.86
N VAL A 80 6.20 1.34 -0.53
CA VAL A 80 6.55 0.09 0.16
C VAL A 80 5.66 -1.06 -0.31
N GLY A 81 4.35 -0.82 -0.42
CA GLY A 81 3.39 -1.80 -0.93
C GLY A 81 3.68 -2.29 -2.34
N LEU A 82 4.12 -1.40 -3.24
CA LEU A 82 4.56 -1.77 -4.59
C LEU A 82 5.78 -2.69 -4.52
N GLY A 83 6.80 -2.31 -3.74
CA GLY A 83 8.01 -3.11 -3.56
C GLY A 83 7.70 -4.51 -3.00
N VAL A 84 6.92 -4.58 -1.91
CA VAL A 84 6.48 -5.84 -1.31
C VAL A 84 5.66 -6.68 -2.30
N GLY A 85 4.74 -6.06 -3.05
CA GLY A 85 3.95 -6.76 -4.06
C GLY A 85 4.80 -7.38 -5.17
N VAL A 86 5.83 -6.66 -5.65
CA VAL A 86 6.78 -7.19 -6.64
C VAL A 86 7.59 -8.35 -6.05
N VAL A 87 8.07 -8.22 -4.81
CA VAL A 87 8.83 -9.29 -4.13
C VAL A 87 7.97 -10.54 -3.94
N VAL A 88 6.73 -10.38 -3.44
CA VAL A 88 5.79 -11.51 -3.24
C VAL A 88 5.45 -12.19 -4.57
N MET A 89 5.17 -11.41 -5.61
CA MET A 89 4.91 -11.94 -6.96
C MET A 89 6.12 -12.70 -7.50
N SER A 90 7.32 -12.15 -7.32
CA SER A 90 8.56 -12.78 -7.77
C SER A 90 8.85 -14.10 -7.03
N ALA A 91 8.62 -14.10 -5.72
CA ALA A 91 8.75 -15.30 -4.89
C ALA A 91 7.72 -16.37 -5.31
N TYR A 92 6.47 -15.98 -5.56
CA TYR A 92 5.43 -16.87 -6.04
C TYR A 92 5.80 -17.54 -7.37
N ILE A 93 6.25 -16.74 -8.36
CA ILE A 93 6.72 -17.26 -9.65
C ILE A 93 7.95 -18.17 -9.47
N GLY A 94 8.82 -17.87 -8.53
CA GLY A 94 9.98 -18.72 -8.19
C GLY A 94 9.58 -20.08 -7.62
N LEU A 95 8.63 -20.10 -6.67
CA LEU A 95 8.13 -21.31 -6.02
C LEU A 95 7.33 -22.22 -6.98
N PHE A 96 6.53 -21.60 -7.86
CA PHE A 96 5.67 -22.32 -8.81
C PHE A 96 6.19 -22.24 -10.26
N GLY A 97 7.50 -22.07 -10.43
CA GLY A 97 8.16 -21.72 -11.68
C GLY A 97 7.96 -22.71 -12.85
N ALA A 98 7.57 -23.97 -12.59
CA ALA A 98 7.25 -24.92 -13.66
C ALA A 98 6.01 -24.46 -14.47
N GLN A 99 4.98 -23.93 -13.79
CA GLN A 99 3.75 -23.42 -14.41
C GLN A 99 3.95 -22.01 -15.00
N PHE A 100 4.86 -21.21 -14.44
CA PHE A 100 5.08 -19.80 -14.76
C PHE A 100 6.42 -19.50 -15.44
N LYS A 101 7.01 -20.50 -16.10
CA LYS A 101 8.35 -20.41 -16.72
C LYS A 101 8.52 -19.21 -17.64
N GLN A 102 7.46 -18.86 -18.38
CA GLN A 102 7.43 -17.68 -19.26
C GLN A 102 7.53 -16.33 -18.53
N TYR A 103 7.12 -16.26 -17.26
CA TYR A 103 7.12 -15.03 -16.45
C TYR A 103 8.39 -14.87 -15.61
N ARG A 104 9.24 -15.89 -15.54
CA ARG A 104 10.45 -15.90 -14.68
C ARG A 104 11.38 -14.73 -14.95
N LYS A 105 11.52 -14.33 -16.23
CA LYS A 105 12.35 -13.16 -16.61
C LYS A 105 11.82 -11.88 -16.00
N PHE A 106 10.50 -11.68 -16.03
CA PHE A 106 9.84 -10.51 -15.43
C PHE A 106 9.96 -10.52 -13.91
N ALA A 107 9.83 -11.67 -13.28
CA ALA A 107 9.98 -11.82 -11.84
C ALA A 107 11.41 -11.48 -11.38
N ILE A 108 12.42 -12.02 -12.02
CA ILE A 108 13.82 -11.71 -11.72
C ILE A 108 14.10 -10.23 -11.99
N GLY A 109 13.69 -9.70 -13.15
CA GLY A 109 13.87 -8.30 -13.51
C GLY A 109 13.19 -7.35 -12.51
N GLY A 110 11.97 -7.65 -12.10
CA GLY A 110 11.25 -6.87 -11.11
C GLY A 110 11.91 -6.89 -9.74
N PHE A 111 12.34 -8.07 -9.27
CA PHE A 111 13.08 -8.19 -8.01
C PHE A 111 14.38 -7.40 -8.02
N VAL A 112 15.18 -7.53 -9.08
CA VAL A 112 16.45 -6.79 -9.26
C VAL A 112 16.18 -5.29 -9.32
N LEU A 113 15.15 -4.86 -10.07
CA LEU A 113 14.78 -3.45 -10.14
C LEU A 113 14.43 -2.86 -8.78
N VAL A 114 13.64 -3.57 -7.98
CA VAL A 114 13.28 -3.13 -6.61
C VAL A 114 14.51 -3.07 -5.73
N ALA A 115 15.37 -4.10 -5.77
CA ALA A 115 16.61 -4.11 -4.97
C ALA A 115 17.55 -2.97 -5.35
N VAL A 116 17.75 -2.71 -6.64
CA VAL A 116 18.57 -1.60 -7.14
C VAL A 116 17.97 -0.25 -6.78
N ALA A 117 16.64 -0.09 -6.91
CA ALA A 117 15.95 1.15 -6.54
C ALA A 117 16.10 1.47 -5.05
N ILE A 118 15.94 0.46 -4.18
CA ILE A 118 16.13 0.61 -2.73
C ILE A 118 17.60 0.97 -2.42
N ALA A 119 18.56 0.26 -3.00
CA ALA A 119 19.97 0.54 -2.78
C ALA A 119 20.36 1.95 -3.25
N ALA A 120 19.93 2.35 -4.45
CA ALA A 120 20.18 3.69 -4.99
C ALA A 120 19.56 4.77 -4.10
N PHE A 121 18.34 4.54 -3.59
CA PHE A 121 17.66 5.47 -2.71
C PHE A 121 18.37 5.60 -1.36
N ILE A 122 18.80 4.49 -0.74
CA ILE A 122 19.54 4.50 0.54
C ILE A 122 20.86 5.25 0.38
N ILE A 123 21.62 5.02 -0.71
CA ILE A 123 22.89 5.68 -0.97
C ILE A 123 22.69 7.17 -1.26
N GLY A 124 21.67 7.52 -2.04
CA GLY A 124 21.41 8.88 -2.50
C GLY A 124 20.52 9.72 -1.59
N ARG A 125 20.02 9.20 -0.48
CA ARG A 125 18.99 9.87 0.34
C ARG A 125 19.39 11.24 0.87
N ASP A 126 20.68 11.45 1.16
CA ASP A 126 21.21 12.69 1.71
C ASP A 126 21.71 13.65 0.61
N SER A 127 21.57 13.29 -0.67
CA SER A 127 21.96 14.12 -1.81
C SER A 127 21.06 15.36 -1.95
N GLU A 128 21.61 16.45 -2.48
CA GLU A 128 20.87 17.67 -2.77
C GLU A 128 19.67 17.40 -3.70
N PHE A 129 19.83 16.50 -4.67
CA PHE A 129 18.75 16.08 -5.57
C PHE A 129 17.56 15.47 -4.82
N VAL A 130 17.79 14.60 -3.83
CA VAL A 130 16.74 13.98 -3.03
C VAL A 130 16.13 14.99 -2.07
N GLN A 131 16.93 15.82 -1.41
CA GLN A 131 16.45 16.74 -0.39
C GLN A 131 15.74 17.97 -1.00
N SER A 132 16.09 18.40 -2.20
CA SER A 132 15.40 19.50 -2.90
C SER A 132 14.05 19.10 -3.52
N ASN A 133 13.82 17.81 -3.74
CA ASN A 133 12.56 17.33 -4.29
C ASN A 133 11.56 17.01 -3.15
N ASN A 134 10.39 17.67 -3.17
CA ASN A 134 9.37 17.53 -2.13
C ASN A 134 8.92 16.09 -1.86
N ASN A 135 8.77 15.26 -2.90
CA ASN A 135 8.33 13.88 -2.75
C ASN A 135 9.47 12.97 -2.29
N LEU A 136 10.67 13.11 -2.89
CA LEU A 136 11.83 12.31 -2.51
C LEU A 136 12.27 12.60 -1.07
N SER A 137 12.29 13.87 -0.66
CA SER A 137 12.63 14.26 0.72
C SER A 137 11.65 13.68 1.74
N ARG A 138 10.34 13.61 1.39
CA ARG A 138 9.35 12.94 2.25
C ARG A 138 9.63 11.44 2.39
N TYR A 139 10.08 10.76 1.34
CA TYR A 139 10.45 9.35 1.41
C TYR A 139 11.75 9.13 2.20
N ALA A 140 12.69 10.06 2.11
CA ALA A 140 13.97 10.00 2.80
C ALA A 140 13.86 10.31 4.31
N ASN A 141 12.97 11.25 4.67
CA ASN A 141 12.86 11.77 6.03
C ASN A 141 11.67 11.15 6.76
N ILE A 142 11.87 10.02 7.43
CA ILE A 142 10.88 9.41 8.33
C ILE A 142 11.09 10.00 9.71
N SER A 143 10.12 10.77 10.22
CA SER A 143 10.16 11.30 11.57
C SER A 143 9.91 10.21 12.61
N ILE A 144 10.78 10.09 13.59
CA ILE A 144 10.58 9.23 14.76
C ILE A 144 9.34 9.73 15.54
N GLY A 145 9.08 11.04 15.55
CA GLY A 145 7.90 11.64 16.15
C GLY A 145 6.58 11.11 15.58
N ASP A 146 6.53 10.83 14.25
CA ASP A 146 5.33 10.24 13.63
C ASP A 146 5.02 8.83 14.21
N LEU A 147 6.05 8.07 14.63
CA LEU A 147 5.90 6.76 15.23
C LEU A 147 5.45 6.86 16.70
N GLU A 148 5.96 7.85 17.42
CA GLU A 148 5.59 8.11 18.81
C GLU A 148 4.12 8.51 18.92
N ILE A 149 3.65 9.45 18.08
CA ILE A 149 2.24 9.85 17.99
C ILE A 149 1.34 8.64 17.71
N ARG A 150 1.72 7.80 16.74
CA ARG A 150 0.95 6.58 16.46
C ARG A 150 0.93 5.62 17.66
N GLY A 151 2.04 5.49 18.38
CA GLY A 151 2.12 4.68 19.58
C GLY A 151 1.14 5.15 20.65
N ILE A 152 1.01 6.47 20.86
CA ILE A 152 0.02 7.05 21.78
C ILE A 152 -1.42 6.73 21.32
N ILE A 153 -1.73 6.95 20.04
CA ILE A 153 -3.06 6.64 19.48
C ILE A 153 -3.39 5.16 19.61
N TRP A 154 -2.44 4.26 19.40
CA TRP A 154 -2.65 2.82 19.55
C TRP A 154 -2.84 2.43 21.02
N GLY A 155 -2.17 3.12 21.96
CA GLY A 155 -2.41 2.96 23.39
C GLY A 155 -3.84 3.31 23.76
N MET A 156 -4.33 4.47 23.31
CA MET A 156 -5.73 4.90 23.52
C MET A 156 -6.72 3.93 22.89
N ALA A 157 -6.46 3.49 21.66
CA ALA A 157 -7.29 2.49 20.98
C ALA A 157 -7.35 1.17 21.75
N TRP A 158 -6.22 0.74 22.34
CA TRP A 158 -6.17 -0.50 23.13
C TRP A 158 -7.01 -0.44 24.40
N GLU A 159 -7.13 0.72 25.05
CA GLU A 159 -8.07 0.89 26.17
C GLU A 159 -9.51 0.62 25.71
N GLY A 160 -9.94 1.20 24.59
CA GLY A 160 -11.27 0.91 24.03
C GLY A 160 -11.46 -0.57 23.65
N VAL A 161 -10.42 -1.25 23.13
CA VAL A 161 -10.50 -2.68 22.83
C VAL A 161 -10.76 -3.49 24.12
N LYS A 162 -10.14 -3.12 25.25
CA LYS A 162 -10.37 -3.79 26.54
C LYS A 162 -11.80 -3.65 27.04
N GLU A 163 -12.45 -2.54 26.74
CA GLU A 163 -13.84 -2.31 27.15
C GLU A 163 -14.85 -3.11 26.32
N ARG A 164 -14.61 -3.22 24.99
CA ARG A 164 -15.51 -3.93 24.07
C ARG A 164 -14.77 -4.94 23.18
N PRO A 165 -14.20 -6.01 23.79
CA PRO A 165 -13.26 -6.88 23.07
C PRO A 165 -13.91 -7.72 21.96
N LEU A 166 -15.17 -8.13 22.09
CA LEU A 166 -15.79 -9.07 21.15
C LEU A 166 -16.36 -8.42 19.89
N LEU A 167 -17.14 -7.34 20.06
CA LEU A 167 -17.91 -6.70 18.97
C LEU A 167 -17.45 -5.27 18.67
N GLY A 168 -16.57 -4.70 19.48
CA GLY A 168 -16.06 -3.34 19.30
C GLY A 168 -17.11 -2.25 19.46
N TYR A 169 -16.82 -1.10 18.86
CA TYR A 169 -17.65 0.12 18.94
C TYR A 169 -18.45 0.38 17.65
N GLY A 170 -18.25 -0.40 16.61
CA GLY A 170 -18.81 -0.15 15.28
C GLY A 170 -17.89 0.68 14.39
N GLN A 171 -18.20 0.67 13.07
CA GLN A 171 -17.43 1.43 12.08
C GLN A 171 -17.54 2.94 12.34
N SER A 172 -16.43 3.65 12.10
CA SER A 172 -16.32 5.11 12.23
C SER A 172 -16.56 5.68 13.63
N ASN A 173 -16.52 4.84 14.67
CA ASN A 173 -16.76 5.25 16.05
C ASN A 173 -15.47 5.36 16.88
N PHE A 174 -14.30 5.37 16.27
CA PHE A 174 -13.03 5.55 16.98
C PHE A 174 -12.96 6.90 17.73
N ASN A 175 -13.62 7.94 17.21
CA ASN A 175 -13.69 9.24 17.85
C ASN A 175 -14.24 9.19 19.29
N TYR A 176 -15.17 8.27 19.60
CA TYR A 176 -15.65 8.09 20.99
C TYR A 176 -14.54 7.55 21.88
N VAL A 177 -13.85 6.49 21.43
CA VAL A 177 -12.71 5.91 22.15
C VAL A 177 -11.58 6.92 22.33
N PHE A 178 -11.29 7.70 21.27
CA PHE A 178 -10.29 8.76 21.29
C PHE A 178 -10.59 9.82 22.34
N ASN A 179 -11.82 10.32 22.37
CA ASN A 179 -12.23 11.38 23.32
C ASN A 179 -12.25 10.88 24.77
N GLU A 180 -12.66 9.62 24.99
CA GLU A 180 -12.77 9.03 26.32
C GLU A 180 -11.38 8.74 26.93
N ASN A 181 -10.43 8.34 26.07
CA ASN A 181 -9.07 7.97 26.47
C ASN A 181 -8.01 9.00 26.05
N TYR A 182 -8.40 10.27 25.88
CA TYR A 182 -7.51 11.31 25.34
C TYR A 182 -6.21 11.44 26.13
N ASP A 183 -5.08 11.38 25.42
CA ASP A 183 -3.76 11.58 26.01
C ASP A 183 -3.28 13.02 25.78
N PRO A 184 -3.02 13.81 26.85
CA PRO A 184 -2.59 15.21 26.75
C PRO A 184 -1.29 15.43 25.96
N ARG A 185 -0.47 14.40 25.77
CA ARG A 185 0.76 14.49 24.95
C ARG A 185 0.45 14.83 23.47
N LEU A 186 -0.79 14.61 23.02
CA LEU A 186 -1.26 14.98 21.68
C LEU A 186 -1.64 16.45 21.54
N TYR A 187 -1.64 17.25 22.62
CA TYR A 187 -2.11 18.65 22.60
C TYR A 187 -1.39 19.52 21.55
N ALA A 188 -0.08 19.32 21.36
CA ALA A 188 0.74 20.07 20.41
C ALA A 188 0.67 19.51 18.96
N GLN A 189 -0.13 18.48 18.73
CA GLN A 189 -0.27 17.77 17.46
C GLN A 189 -1.67 17.96 16.88
N GLU A 190 -2.07 17.10 15.95
CA GLU A 190 -3.44 17.02 15.47
C GLU A 190 -4.37 16.65 16.64
N GLN A 191 -5.32 17.52 16.95
CA GLN A 191 -6.15 17.39 18.17
C GLN A 191 -7.27 16.37 18.03
N TRP A 192 -7.47 15.80 16.87
CA TRP A 192 -8.55 14.88 16.60
C TRP A 192 -8.17 13.84 15.57
N PHE A 193 -8.46 12.58 15.87
CA PHE A 193 -8.24 11.46 14.97
C PHE A 193 -9.53 10.67 14.80
N ASP A 194 -9.89 10.37 13.54
CA ASP A 194 -11.03 9.54 13.17
C ASP A 194 -10.68 8.06 13.04
N ARG A 195 -9.36 7.75 13.02
CA ARG A 195 -8.81 6.40 12.84
C ARG A 195 -7.50 6.24 13.61
N THR A 196 -7.15 4.98 13.89
CA THR A 196 -5.89 4.64 14.55
C THR A 196 -4.67 4.69 13.62
N HIS A 197 -4.88 4.83 12.31
CA HIS A 197 -3.86 4.68 11.26
C HIS A 197 -3.14 3.32 11.31
N ASN A 198 -3.82 2.29 11.82
CA ASN A 198 -3.40 0.90 11.87
C ASN A 198 -4.61 0.01 11.59
N ILE A 199 -4.62 -0.65 10.44
CA ILE A 199 -5.78 -1.44 9.99
C ILE A 199 -6.20 -2.52 11.00
N PHE A 200 -5.26 -3.11 11.72
CA PHE A 200 -5.58 -4.14 12.73
C PHE A 200 -6.31 -3.52 13.94
N MET A 201 -5.83 -2.36 14.41
CA MET A 201 -6.47 -1.62 15.49
C MET A 201 -7.82 -1.05 15.04
N ASP A 202 -7.94 -0.56 13.81
CA ASP A 202 -9.21 -0.08 13.24
C ASP A 202 -10.26 -1.20 13.25
N TRP A 203 -9.88 -2.43 12.86
CA TRP A 203 -10.78 -3.58 12.93
C TRP A 203 -11.10 -4.03 14.35
N LEU A 204 -10.13 -3.95 15.26
CA LEU A 204 -10.39 -4.23 16.69
C LEU A 204 -11.37 -3.23 17.30
N ILE A 205 -11.23 -1.95 16.99
CA ILE A 205 -12.19 -0.92 17.48
C ILE A 205 -13.55 -1.08 16.82
N ALA A 206 -13.58 -1.34 15.50
CA ALA A 206 -14.84 -1.41 14.77
C ALA A 206 -15.64 -2.69 15.06
N GLY A 207 -15.00 -3.84 15.12
CA GLY A 207 -15.67 -5.15 15.21
C GLY A 207 -15.15 -6.08 16.28
N GLY A 208 -14.28 -5.58 17.17
CA GLY A 208 -13.63 -6.41 18.20
C GLY A 208 -12.76 -7.50 17.58
N PHE A 209 -12.45 -8.50 18.41
CA PHE A 209 -11.70 -9.68 17.94
C PHE A 209 -12.44 -10.45 16.85
N LEU A 210 -13.78 -10.50 16.87
CA LEU A 210 -14.56 -11.18 15.85
C LEU A 210 -14.42 -10.48 14.50
N GLY A 211 -14.48 -9.15 14.47
CA GLY A 211 -14.28 -8.36 13.26
C GLY A 211 -12.86 -8.51 12.69
N LEU A 212 -11.84 -8.48 13.55
CA LEU A 212 -10.46 -8.70 13.14
C LEU A 212 -10.25 -10.11 12.58
N ILE A 213 -10.77 -11.16 13.22
CA ILE A 213 -10.67 -12.54 12.73
C ILE A 213 -11.37 -12.67 11.37
N ALA A 214 -12.58 -12.11 11.22
CA ALA A 214 -13.29 -12.11 9.94
C ALA A 214 -12.47 -11.40 8.84
N TYR A 215 -11.88 -10.26 9.14
CA TYR A 215 -11.00 -9.54 8.21
C TYR A 215 -9.77 -10.38 7.83
N LEU A 216 -9.06 -10.94 8.81
CA LEU A 216 -7.86 -11.74 8.57
C LEU A 216 -8.16 -13.06 7.85
N SER A 217 -9.36 -13.62 8.01
CA SER A 217 -9.78 -14.84 7.32
C SER A 217 -9.78 -14.69 5.80
N ILE A 218 -10.04 -13.48 5.28
CA ILE A 218 -9.98 -13.17 3.85
C ILE A 218 -8.55 -13.42 3.32
N PHE A 219 -7.55 -12.91 4.04
CA PHE A 219 -6.14 -13.12 3.69
C PHE A 219 -5.71 -14.58 3.88
N GLY A 220 -6.19 -15.22 4.96
CA GLY A 220 -5.98 -16.65 5.19
C GLY A 220 -6.48 -17.51 4.03
N TRP A 221 -7.66 -17.23 3.50
CA TRP A 221 -8.19 -17.89 2.31
C TRP A 221 -7.36 -17.59 1.05
N CYS A 222 -6.91 -16.36 0.85
CA CYS A 222 -6.02 -16.03 -0.25
C CYS A 222 -4.71 -16.84 -0.17
N VAL A 223 -4.08 -16.89 1.00
CA VAL A 223 -2.85 -17.67 1.23
C VAL A 223 -3.11 -19.16 0.98
N TRP A 224 -4.21 -19.70 1.50
CA TRP A 224 -4.61 -21.09 1.26
C TRP A 224 -4.73 -21.41 -0.23
N TYR A 225 -5.50 -20.61 -0.97
CA TYR A 225 -5.74 -20.86 -2.39
C TYR A 225 -4.52 -20.65 -3.27
N LEU A 226 -3.73 -19.61 -2.99
CA LEU A 226 -2.60 -19.23 -3.85
C LEU A 226 -1.32 -20.00 -3.52
N LEU A 227 -1.10 -20.36 -2.26
CA LEU A 227 0.16 -20.97 -1.83
C LEU A 227 -0.02 -22.42 -1.37
N ILE A 228 -0.89 -22.68 -0.41
CA ILE A 228 -0.97 -23.99 0.26
C ILE A 228 -1.59 -25.05 -0.65
N ARG A 229 -2.73 -24.77 -1.24
CA ARG A 229 -3.45 -25.71 -2.11
C ARG A 229 -2.63 -26.19 -3.31
N PRO A 230 -1.91 -25.32 -4.07
CA PRO A 230 -1.06 -25.78 -5.16
C PRO A 230 0.12 -26.65 -4.69
N ILE A 231 0.70 -26.38 -3.50
CA ILE A 231 1.78 -27.21 -2.93
C ILE A 231 1.27 -28.63 -2.62
N ILE A 232 0.11 -28.73 -1.96
CA ILE A 232 -0.50 -30.02 -1.61
C ILE A 232 -0.79 -30.82 -2.89
N ARG A 233 -1.46 -30.21 -3.87
CA ARG A 233 -1.79 -30.89 -5.15
C ARG A 233 -0.57 -31.40 -5.89
N LYS A 234 0.52 -30.64 -5.92
CA LYS A 234 1.76 -31.04 -6.57
C LYS A 234 2.36 -32.27 -5.89
N ASN A 235 2.25 -32.39 -4.58
CA ASN A 235 2.73 -33.56 -3.85
C ASN A 235 1.86 -34.79 -4.15
N ASP A 236 0.53 -34.65 -4.22
CA ASP A 236 -0.38 -35.77 -4.54
C ASP A 236 -0.13 -36.35 -5.94
N GLU A 237 0.13 -35.49 -6.95
CA GLU A 237 0.46 -35.92 -8.31
C GLU A 237 1.86 -36.57 -8.42
N SER A 238 2.75 -36.37 -7.44
CA SER A 238 4.07 -36.99 -7.42
C SER A 238 4.07 -38.40 -6.81
N PHE A 239 2.96 -38.82 -6.18
CA PHE A 239 2.77 -40.14 -5.57
C PHE A 239 1.84 -41.07 -6.39
N SER A 240 1.24 -40.59 -7.50
CA SER A 240 0.42 -41.35 -8.45
C SER A 240 1.21 -41.67 -9.71
#